data_26e38c01621faf95b36bfda3db1e40bd
#
_entry.id   26e38c01621faf95b36bfda3db1e40bd
#
_cell.length_a   1.000
_cell.length_b   1.000
_cell.length_c   1.000
_cell.angle_alpha   90.00
_cell.angle_beta   90.00
_cell.angle_gamma   90.00
#
_symmetry.space_group_name_H-M   'P 1'
#
loop_
_entity.id
_entity.type
_entity.pdbx_description
1 polymer ?
#
loop_
_entity_poly.entity_id
_entity_poly.type
_entity_poly.pdbx_seq_one_letter_code
_entity_poly.pdbx_strand_id
1 'polypeptide(L)'
;MTAEYFPKKDRALATSVFNAGASVGALAAPLTIPVLAKAMGWEMAFIIIGGIGFIWAILWAVLYNKPNESTHVNQAELAYIQQDNNAPAEEAAAAPTREQANDSLQIPFLKCFTYRQTWAFIVGKLLTDGVWWFFLFWAPAYFSELGYKSSDPMGQALIFVLYLIVTVVSIGGGYLPKYFVEKKNMEPYSGRMLAMLIFAFFPIFAMFAQPLAGTSVWWPCIIIGLAGAGHQSWSANLYSTIGDMFPKSAIASITGIGTMFGGLCSFAINWGSGLLFTHAEAQGEAFQFFGATGKPAGYMIVFCYCAVAYLIAWALMKMLVPKYKPITK
;
A
#
# COMPACT_ATOMS: atom_id res chain seq x y z
N MET A 1 -4.28 -16.95 4.98
CA MET A 1 -5.61 -16.90 4.37
C MET A 1 -5.57 -16.74 2.85
N THR A 2 -5.15 -15.58 2.26
CA THR A 2 -5.13 -15.44 0.78
C THR A 2 -4.34 -16.53 0.08
N ALA A 3 -3.20 -16.94 0.64
CA ALA A 3 -2.39 -18.04 0.12
C ALA A 3 -3.00 -19.44 0.33
N GLU A 4 -4.00 -19.57 1.22
CA GLU A 4 -4.67 -20.83 1.53
C GLU A 4 -5.94 -21.04 0.72
N TYR A 5 -6.68 -19.96 0.44
CA TYR A 5 -7.97 -20.00 -0.25
C TYR A 5 -7.91 -19.66 -1.74
N PHE A 6 -6.79 -19.10 -2.22
CA PHE A 6 -6.66 -18.68 -3.60
C PHE A 6 -5.44 -19.30 -4.28
N PRO A 7 -5.61 -19.87 -5.49
CA PRO A 7 -4.50 -20.32 -6.31
C PRO A 7 -3.62 -19.11 -6.71
N LYS A 8 -2.35 -19.38 -7.06
CA LYS A 8 -1.34 -18.34 -7.37
C LYS A 8 -1.85 -17.30 -8.36
N LYS A 9 -2.60 -17.73 -9.38
CA LYS A 9 -3.15 -16.85 -10.43
C LYS A 9 -4.12 -15.79 -9.90
N ASP A 10 -4.89 -16.10 -8.84
CA ASP A 10 -5.95 -15.23 -8.31
C ASP A 10 -5.54 -14.46 -7.05
N ARG A 11 -4.39 -14.78 -6.45
CA ARG A 11 -3.91 -14.14 -5.22
C ARG A 11 -3.74 -12.63 -5.33
N ALA A 12 -3.28 -12.14 -6.49
CA ALA A 12 -3.10 -10.71 -6.71
C ALA A 12 -4.44 -9.97 -6.69
N LEU A 13 -5.47 -10.54 -7.33
CA LEU A 13 -6.82 -9.99 -7.32
C LEU A 13 -7.42 -10.03 -5.91
N ALA A 14 -7.34 -11.17 -5.22
CA ALA A 14 -7.81 -11.31 -3.85
C ALA A 14 -7.14 -10.31 -2.90
N THR A 15 -5.81 -10.12 -3.03
CA THR A 15 -5.05 -9.13 -2.26
C THR A 15 -5.51 -7.71 -2.56
N SER A 16 -5.79 -7.38 -3.81
CA SER A 16 -6.29 -6.06 -4.19
C SER A 16 -7.68 -5.78 -3.62
N VAL A 17 -8.56 -6.79 -3.62
CA VAL A 17 -9.91 -6.68 -3.06
C VAL A 17 -9.86 -6.43 -1.56
N PHE A 18 -9.07 -7.19 -0.80
CA PHE A 18 -9.02 -6.94 0.64
C PHE A 18 -8.27 -5.63 1.00
N ASN A 19 -7.28 -5.20 0.21
CA ASN A 19 -6.67 -3.88 0.37
C ASN A 19 -7.67 -2.74 0.12
N ALA A 20 -8.64 -2.94 -0.80
CA ALA A 20 -9.74 -2.00 -0.97
C ALA A 20 -10.58 -1.84 0.31
N GLY A 21 -10.68 -2.87 1.15
CA GLY A 21 -11.33 -2.79 2.46
C GLY A 21 -10.70 -1.74 3.39
N ALA A 22 -9.36 -1.59 3.38
CA ALA A 22 -8.68 -0.54 4.13
C ALA A 22 -9.08 0.86 3.64
N SER A 23 -9.30 1.02 2.32
CA SER A 23 -9.77 2.27 1.74
C SER A 23 -11.23 2.57 2.11
N VAL A 24 -12.08 1.54 2.22
CA VAL A 24 -13.46 1.71 2.74
C VAL A 24 -13.43 2.22 4.19
N GLY A 25 -12.53 1.70 5.03
CA GLY A 25 -12.30 2.23 6.37
C GLY A 25 -11.88 3.70 6.37
N ALA A 26 -10.96 4.07 5.47
CA ALA A 26 -10.51 5.44 5.29
C ALA A 26 -11.62 6.38 4.78
N LEU A 27 -12.59 5.87 4.01
CA LEU A 27 -13.79 6.61 3.61
C LEU A 27 -14.80 6.77 4.75
N ALA A 28 -15.00 5.72 5.54
CA ALA A 28 -15.98 5.71 6.61
C ALA A 28 -15.54 6.55 7.82
N ALA A 29 -14.25 6.52 8.17
CA ALA A 29 -13.72 7.18 9.36
C ALA A 29 -13.99 8.71 9.41
N PRO A 30 -13.72 9.51 8.36
CA PRO A 30 -14.02 10.95 8.37
C PRO A 30 -15.49 11.27 8.47
N LEU A 31 -16.38 10.38 8.05
CA LEU A 31 -17.83 10.56 8.11
C LEU A 31 -18.40 10.18 9.48
N THR A 32 -17.84 9.18 10.13
CA THR A 32 -18.39 8.58 11.36
C THR A 32 -17.72 9.13 12.63
N ILE A 33 -16.40 9.26 12.66
CA ILE A 33 -15.65 9.64 13.86
C ILE A 33 -16.02 11.06 14.35
N PRO A 34 -16.09 12.10 13.50
CA PRO A 34 -16.49 13.44 13.97
C PRO A 34 -17.91 13.47 14.53
N VAL A 35 -18.84 12.71 13.95
CA VAL A 35 -20.22 12.62 14.44
C VAL A 35 -20.26 11.97 15.83
N LEU A 36 -19.56 10.85 16.00
CA LEU A 36 -19.46 10.15 17.29
C LEU A 36 -18.77 11.04 18.35
N ALA A 37 -17.66 11.67 17.97
CA ALA A 37 -16.91 12.53 18.87
C ALA A 37 -17.73 13.76 19.33
N LYS A 38 -18.53 14.33 18.42
CA LYS A 38 -19.43 15.45 18.76
C LYS A 38 -20.60 15.01 19.65
N ALA A 39 -21.13 13.82 19.44
CA ALA A 39 -22.28 13.31 20.19
C ALA A 39 -21.91 12.78 21.58
N MET A 40 -20.78 12.11 21.73
CA MET A 40 -20.44 11.31 22.92
C MET A 40 -19.02 11.53 23.46
N GLY A 41 -18.25 12.45 22.87
CA GLY A 41 -16.85 12.67 23.20
C GLY A 41 -15.91 11.75 22.39
N TRP A 42 -14.65 12.18 22.30
CA TRP A 42 -13.63 11.46 21.50
C TRP A 42 -13.28 10.10 22.12
N GLU A 43 -13.30 9.95 23.43
CA GLU A 43 -13.04 8.70 24.14
C GLU A 43 -14.06 7.62 23.74
N MET A 44 -15.35 7.98 23.69
CA MET A 44 -16.41 7.05 23.30
C MET A 44 -16.30 6.64 21.83
N ALA A 45 -15.83 7.53 20.95
CA ALA A 45 -15.58 7.19 19.56
C ALA A 45 -14.52 6.07 19.46
N PHE A 46 -13.42 6.14 20.24
CA PHE A 46 -12.43 5.07 20.30
C PHE A 46 -12.98 3.75 20.85
N ILE A 47 -13.78 3.82 21.94
CA ILE A 47 -14.39 2.65 22.57
C ILE A 47 -15.34 1.94 21.59
N ILE A 48 -16.18 2.68 20.87
CA ILE A 48 -17.13 2.12 19.92
C ILE A 48 -16.39 1.45 18.74
N ILE A 49 -15.44 2.17 18.14
CA ILE A 49 -14.70 1.62 16.99
C ILE A 49 -13.83 0.42 17.40
N GLY A 50 -13.18 0.49 18.57
CA GLY A 50 -12.46 -0.63 19.15
C GLY A 50 -13.37 -1.82 19.43
N GLY A 51 -14.58 -1.57 19.98
CA GLY A 51 -15.60 -2.59 20.23
C GLY A 51 -16.03 -3.31 18.94
N ILE A 52 -16.22 -2.59 17.84
CA ILE A 52 -16.51 -3.19 16.51
C ILE A 52 -15.35 -4.09 16.08
N GLY A 53 -14.11 -3.68 16.33
CA GLY A 53 -12.92 -4.49 16.05
C GLY A 53 -12.90 -5.81 16.86
N PHE A 54 -13.28 -5.79 18.14
CA PHE A 54 -13.41 -7.00 18.95
C PHE A 54 -14.52 -7.92 18.47
N ILE A 55 -15.69 -7.38 18.10
CA ILE A 55 -16.78 -8.15 17.50
C ILE A 55 -16.28 -8.85 16.23
N TRP A 56 -15.57 -8.13 15.36
CA TRP A 56 -14.96 -8.71 14.17
C TRP A 56 -13.97 -9.84 14.50
N ALA A 57 -13.11 -9.65 15.50
CA ALA A 57 -12.14 -10.68 15.92
C ALA A 57 -12.83 -11.95 16.41
N ILE A 58 -13.92 -11.82 17.17
CA ILE A 58 -14.73 -12.97 17.64
C ILE A 58 -15.39 -13.67 16.45
N LEU A 59 -16.02 -12.92 15.55
CA LEU A 59 -16.64 -13.47 14.34
C LEU A 59 -15.60 -14.20 13.48
N TRP A 60 -14.41 -13.63 13.33
CA TRP A 60 -13.31 -14.27 12.61
C TRP A 60 -12.91 -15.60 13.28
N ALA A 61 -12.72 -15.62 14.58
CA ALA A 61 -12.32 -16.82 15.32
C ALA A 61 -13.36 -17.95 15.24
N VAL A 62 -14.65 -17.60 15.13
CA VAL A 62 -15.75 -18.57 15.03
C VAL A 62 -15.97 -19.05 13.59
N LEU A 63 -15.87 -18.14 12.61
CA LEU A 63 -16.24 -18.43 11.22
C LEU A 63 -15.06 -18.93 10.37
N TYR A 64 -13.82 -18.61 10.76
CA TYR A 64 -12.66 -19.00 9.98
C TYR A 64 -12.28 -20.46 10.22
N ASN A 65 -12.30 -21.26 9.15
CA ASN A 65 -11.76 -22.60 9.09
C ASN A 65 -10.79 -22.72 7.92
N LYS A 66 -9.85 -23.66 7.96
CA LYS A 66 -9.01 -23.95 6.79
C LYS A 66 -9.87 -24.56 5.67
N PRO A 67 -9.50 -24.39 4.38
CA PRO A 67 -10.28 -24.93 3.27
C PRO A 67 -10.60 -26.42 3.39
N ASN A 68 -9.65 -27.22 3.89
CA ASN A 68 -9.81 -28.67 4.08
C ASN A 68 -10.74 -29.04 5.26
N GLU A 69 -10.97 -28.12 6.18
CA GLU A 69 -11.77 -28.32 7.40
C GLU A 69 -13.13 -27.61 7.30
N SER A 70 -13.31 -26.81 6.26
CA SER A 70 -14.52 -26.01 6.06
C SER A 70 -15.66 -26.86 5.49
N THR A 71 -16.80 -26.83 6.14
CA THR A 71 -18.04 -27.47 5.67
C THR A 71 -18.69 -26.71 4.51
N HIS A 72 -18.27 -25.49 4.24
CA HIS A 72 -18.81 -24.61 3.21
C HIS A 72 -18.09 -24.74 1.86
N VAL A 73 -16.93 -25.39 1.83
CA VAL A 73 -16.12 -25.62 0.63
C VAL A 73 -16.50 -26.97 0.02
N ASN A 74 -17.01 -26.98 -1.20
CA ASN A 74 -17.33 -28.22 -1.90
C ASN A 74 -16.04 -28.84 -2.53
N GLN A 75 -16.14 -30.11 -2.97
CA GLN A 75 -14.97 -30.82 -3.51
C GLN A 75 -14.41 -30.18 -4.80
N ALA A 76 -15.27 -29.61 -5.65
CA ALA A 76 -14.83 -28.93 -6.87
C ALA A 76 -14.09 -27.63 -6.55
N GLU A 77 -14.57 -26.88 -5.57
CA GLU A 77 -13.93 -25.68 -5.08
C GLU A 77 -12.60 -26.00 -4.38
N LEU A 78 -12.54 -27.06 -3.57
CA LEU A 78 -11.32 -27.52 -2.96
C LEU A 78 -10.27 -27.93 -3.99
N ALA A 79 -10.69 -28.63 -5.05
CA ALA A 79 -9.81 -28.98 -6.16
C ALA A 79 -9.28 -27.72 -6.90
N TYR A 80 -10.13 -26.70 -7.05
CA TYR A 80 -9.72 -25.41 -7.62
C TYR A 80 -8.73 -24.67 -6.75
N ILE A 81 -8.96 -24.61 -5.44
CA ILE A 81 -8.05 -24.00 -4.46
C ILE A 81 -6.68 -24.69 -4.49
N GLN A 82 -6.68 -26.02 -4.63
CA GLN A 82 -5.51 -26.87 -4.58
C GLN A 82 -4.86 -27.11 -5.97
N GLN A 83 -5.35 -26.49 -7.05
CA GLN A 83 -4.85 -26.75 -8.40
C GLN A 83 -3.34 -26.58 -8.55
N ASP A 84 -2.73 -25.67 -7.78
CA ASP A 84 -1.29 -25.46 -7.78
C ASP A 84 -0.51 -26.58 -7.07
N ASN A 85 -1.19 -27.41 -6.26
CA ASN A 85 -0.61 -28.55 -5.53
C ASN A 85 -0.84 -29.89 -6.26
N ASN A 86 -1.81 -29.91 -7.19
CA ASN A 86 -2.23 -31.09 -7.94
C ASN A 86 -1.66 -31.09 -9.36
N ALA A 87 -0.38 -30.76 -9.55
CA ALA A 87 0.30 -31.05 -10.80
C ALA A 87 0.24 -32.58 -11.08
N PRO A 88 0.06 -33.02 -12.35
CA PRO A 88 -0.16 -34.43 -12.68
C PRO A 88 0.91 -35.33 -12.05
N ALA A 89 0.47 -36.45 -11.48
CA ALA A 89 1.34 -37.41 -10.80
C ALA A 89 2.48 -38.01 -11.67
N GLU A 90 2.43 -37.79 -12.96
CA GLU A 90 3.52 -38.22 -13.92
C GLU A 90 4.77 -37.34 -13.79
N GLU A 91 4.66 -36.08 -13.30
CA GLU A 91 5.83 -35.24 -12.97
C GLU A 91 6.31 -35.44 -11.52
N ALA A 92 5.52 -36.03 -10.64
CA ALA A 92 5.86 -36.27 -9.24
C ALA A 92 6.82 -37.46 -8.99
N ALA A 93 7.06 -38.30 -9.98
CA ALA A 93 8.06 -39.41 -9.92
C ALA A 93 9.49 -38.95 -10.21
N ALA A 94 9.68 -37.76 -10.73
CA ALA A 94 10.99 -37.13 -10.82
C ALA A 94 11.15 -36.20 -9.58
N ALA A 95 12.31 -36.23 -8.94
CA ALA A 95 12.74 -35.48 -7.75
C ALA A 95 11.89 -34.24 -7.36
N PRO A 96 11.71 -33.89 -6.07
CA PRO A 96 10.84 -32.80 -5.66
C PRO A 96 11.07 -31.59 -6.55
N THR A 97 10.00 -31.10 -7.19
CA THR A 97 10.10 -29.96 -8.09
C THR A 97 10.85 -28.84 -7.38
N ARG A 98 11.68 -28.10 -8.10
CA ARG A 98 12.48 -26.97 -7.54
C ARG A 98 11.64 -26.07 -6.62
N GLU A 99 10.34 -25.93 -6.87
CA GLU A 99 9.39 -25.18 -6.06
C GLU A 99 9.08 -25.84 -4.71
N GLN A 100 8.87 -27.17 -4.67
CA GLN A 100 8.60 -27.91 -3.42
C GLN A 100 9.84 -27.96 -2.51
N ALA A 101 11.02 -28.14 -3.12
CA ALA A 101 12.29 -28.05 -2.38
C ALA A 101 12.55 -26.63 -1.85
N ASN A 102 12.04 -25.60 -2.53
CA ASN A 102 12.18 -24.21 -2.13
C ASN A 102 11.21 -23.84 -0.99
N ASP A 103 10.00 -24.37 -0.99
CA ASP A 103 8.99 -24.12 0.08
C ASP A 103 9.41 -24.73 1.41
N SER A 104 10.26 -25.75 1.44
CA SER A 104 10.84 -26.35 2.65
C SER A 104 12.06 -25.59 3.21
N LEU A 105 12.59 -24.62 2.45
CA LEU A 105 13.75 -23.85 2.85
C LEU A 105 13.41 -22.89 4.00
N GLN A 106 13.91 -23.16 5.18
CA GLN A 106 13.81 -22.25 6.33
C GLN A 106 14.99 -21.26 6.29
N ILE A 107 14.67 -19.96 6.17
CA ILE A 107 15.66 -18.88 6.19
C ILE A 107 15.67 -18.26 7.58
N PRO A 108 16.77 -18.34 8.34
CA PRO A 108 16.90 -17.65 9.61
C PRO A 108 16.70 -16.12 9.44
N PHE A 109 16.08 -15.48 10.43
CA PHE A 109 15.74 -14.05 10.36
C PHE A 109 16.92 -13.16 9.98
N LEU A 110 18.07 -13.31 10.62
CA LEU A 110 19.26 -12.51 10.31
C LEU A 110 19.81 -12.76 8.90
N LYS A 111 19.66 -13.98 8.38
CA LYS A 111 20.07 -14.32 7.02
C LYS A 111 19.22 -13.59 5.96
N CYS A 112 18.01 -13.18 6.30
CA CYS A 112 17.17 -12.38 5.40
C CYS A 112 17.87 -11.09 4.93
N PHE A 113 18.69 -10.48 5.77
CA PHE A 113 19.43 -9.25 5.43
C PHE A 113 20.60 -9.45 4.45
N THR A 114 21.00 -10.69 4.17
CA THR A 114 22.08 -10.98 3.21
C THR A 114 21.62 -10.97 1.74
N TYR A 115 20.31 -11.00 1.50
CA TYR A 115 19.74 -11.08 0.16
C TYR A 115 19.47 -9.68 -0.42
N ARG A 116 19.90 -9.44 -1.66
CA ARG A 116 19.62 -8.20 -2.38
C ARG A 116 18.13 -7.97 -2.59
N GLN A 117 17.35 -9.02 -2.72
CA GLN A 117 15.89 -8.99 -2.86
C GLN A 117 15.23 -8.39 -1.60
N THR A 118 15.75 -8.71 -0.41
CA THR A 118 15.29 -8.09 0.85
C THR A 118 15.54 -6.59 0.85
N TRP A 119 16.74 -6.16 0.44
CA TRP A 119 17.08 -4.74 0.37
C TRP A 119 16.27 -4.01 -0.69
N ALA A 120 15.95 -4.65 -1.83
CA ALA A 120 15.05 -4.06 -2.81
C ALA A 120 13.67 -3.81 -2.21
N PHE A 121 13.13 -4.78 -1.44
CA PHE A 121 11.86 -4.59 -0.74
C PHE A 121 11.94 -3.51 0.34
N ILE A 122 13.00 -3.51 1.16
CA ILE A 122 13.23 -2.47 2.18
C ILE A 122 13.23 -1.09 1.54
N VAL A 123 13.98 -0.89 0.46
CA VAL A 123 14.05 0.41 -0.25
C VAL A 123 12.69 0.81 -0.81
N GLY A 124 11.98 -0.17 -1.40
CA GLY A 124 10.62 0.05 -1.90
C GLY A 124 9.68 0.54 -0.80
N LYS A 125 9.73 -0.04 0.39
CA LYS A 125 8.92 0.36 1.55
C LYS A 125 9.42 1.66 2.18
N LEU A 126 10.73 1.75 2.43
CA LEU A 126 11.37 2.89 3.09
C LEU A 126 11.05 4.22 2.41
N LEU A 127 11.13 4.29 1.08
CA LEU A 127 10.91 5.54 0.35
C LEU A 127 9.44 5.86 0.11
N THR A 128 8.55 4.87 0.08
CA THR A 128 7.17 5.09 -0.36
C THR A 128 6.12 5.09 0.75
N ASP A 129 6.33 4.35 1.85
CA ASP A 129 5.36 4.31 2.94
C ASP A 129 5.20 5.67 3.63
N GLY A 130 6.30 6.44 3.77
CA GLY A 130 6.25 7.79 4.31
C GLY A 130 5.32 8.72 3.53
N VAL A 131 5.27 8.56 2.20
CA VAL A 131 4.38 9.34 1.32
C VAL A 131 2.91 9.00 1.57
N TRP A 132 2.59 7.70 1.69
CA TRP A 132 1.22 7.27 1.97
C TRP A 132 0.71 7.79 3.31
N TRP A 133 1.50 7.60 4.37
CA TRP A 133 1.13 8.05 5.71
C TRP A 133 1.08 9.58 5.81
N PHE A 134 1.93 10.29 5.04
CA PHE A 134 1.83 11.73 4.91
C PHE A 134 0.47 12.13 4.31
N PHE A 135 0.06 11.57 3.18
CA PHE A 135 -1.25 11.90 2.60
C PHE A 135 -2.40 11.54 3.55
N LEU A 136 -2.31 10.40 4.23
CA LEU A 136 -3.36 9.96 5.14
C LEU A 136 -3.56 10.94 6.31
N PHE A 137 -2.48 11.40 6.93
CA PHE A 137 -2.55 12.24 8.13
C PHE A 137 -2.64 13.73 7.79
N TRP A 138 -1.96 14.19 6.76
CA TRP A 138 -1.84 15.61 6.46
C TRP A 138 -2.81 16.12 5.40
N ALA A 139 -3.46 15.28 4.58
CA ALA A 139 -4.44 15.78 3.62
C ALA A 139 -5.63 16.49 4.29
N PRO A 140 -6.22 15.97 5.39
CA PRO A 140 -7.27 16.71 6.10
C PRO A 140 -6.80 18.06 6.68
N ALA A 141 -5.57 18.08 7.23
CA ALA A 141 -4.96 19.30 7.74
C ALA A 141 -4.69 20.31 6.60
N TYR A 142 -4.17 19.82 5.48
CA TYR A 142 -3.94 20.64 4.29
C TYR A 142 -5.22 21.29 3.74
N PHE A 143 -6.32 20.52 3.63
CA PHE A 143 -7.60 21.11 3.23
C PHE A 143 -8.12 22.12 4.26
N SER A 144 -7.87 21.89 5.54
CA SER A 144 -8.22 22.86 6.61
C SER A 144 -7.44 24.17 6.47
N GLU A 145 -6.15 24.12 6.08
CA GLU A 145 -5.35 25.32 5.78
C GLU A 145 -5.90 26.09 4.56
N LEU A 146 -6.49 25.37 3.61
CA LEU A 146 -7.18 25.99 2.47
C LEU A 146 -8.58 26.51 2.80
N GLY A 147 -9.00 26.44 4.08
CA GLY A 147 -10.29 26.93 4.55
C GLY A 147 -11.42 25.89 4.60
N TYR A 148 -11.12 24.61 4.31
CA TYR A 148 -12.11 23.53 4.26
C TYR A 148 -11.91 22.54 5.42
N LYS A 149 -12.51 22.82 6.56
CA LYS A 149 -12.37 22.00 7.77
C LYS A 149 -13.05 20.64 7.61
N SER A 150 -12.48 19.60 8.22
CA SER A 150 -13.08 18.26 8.22
C SER A 150 -14.44 18.18 8.95
N SER A 151 -14.78 19.20 9.76
CA SER A 151 -16.11 19.34 10.38
C SER A 151 -17.18 19.84 9.41
N ASP A 152 -16.79 20.42 8.28
CA ASP A 152 -17.69 21.08 7.35
C ASP A 152 -18.05 20.13 6.20
N PRO A 153 -19.26 20.22 5.62
CA PRO A 153 -19.70 19.33 4.55
C PRO A 153 -18.73 19.29 3.35
N MET A 154 -18.16 20.44 2.99
CA MET A 154 -17.22 20.52 1.88
C MET A 154 -15.88 19.86 2.20
N GLY A 155 -15.33 20.04 3.40
CA GLY A 155 -14.13 19.37 3.86
C GLY A 155 -14.31 17.84 3.90
N GLN A 156 -15.46 17.37 4.37
CA GLN A 156 -15.83 15.95 4.35
C GLN A 156 -15.92 15.41 2.90
N ALA A 157 -16.55 16.18 2.00
CA ALA A 157 -16.67 15.80 0.59
C ALA A 157 -15.29 15.67 -0.09
N LEU A 158 -14.36 16.58 0.19
CA LEU A 158 -13.00 16.53 -0.33
C LEU A 158 -12.27 15.27 0.12
N ILE A 159 -12.32 14.94 1.41
CA ILE A 159 -11.69 13.74 1.96
C ILE A 159 -12.35 12.49 1.39
N PHE A 160 -13.67 12.46 1.29
CA PHE A 160 -14.42 11.35 0.70
C PHE A 160 -14.03 11.12 -0.76
N VAL A 161 -14.05 12.16 -1.60
CA VAL A 161 -13.70 12.07 -3.03
C VAL A 161 -12.23 11.65 -3.20
N LEU A 162 -11.31 12.17 -2.37
CA LEU A 162 -9.92 11.77 -2.39
C LEU A 162 -9.79 10.25 -2.21
N TYR A 163 -10.37 9.68 -1.13
CA TYR A 163 -10.28 8.25 -0.88
C TYR A 163 -11.11 7.40 -1.84
N LEU A 164 -12.18 7.95 -2.41
CA LEU A 164 -12.92 7.31 -3.49
C LEU A 164 -12.02 7.12 -4.72
N ILE A 165 -11.28 8.15 -5.12
CA ILE A 165 -10.29 8.08 -6.20
C ILE A 165 -9.22 7.04 -5.87
N VAL A 166 -8.66 7.06 -4.65
CA VAL A 166 -7.69 6.05 -4.19
C VAL A 166 -8.25 4.65 -4.39
N THR A 167 -9.47 4.40 -3.92
CA THR A 167 -10.10 3.08 -3.97
C THR A 167 -10.34 2.61 -5.39
N VAL A 168 -11.00 3.42 -6.20
CA VAL A 168 -11.41 3.03 -7.57
C VAL A 168 -10.19 2.83 -8.46
N VAL A 169 -9.24 3.76 -8.44
CA VAL A 169 -8.05 3.69 -9.32
C VAL A 169 -7.09 2.58 -8.89
N SER A 170 -6.96 2.31 -7.58
CA SER A 170 -6.08 1.25 -7.08
C SER A 170 -6.53 -0.17 -7.46
N ILE A 171 -7.84 -0.39 -7.68
CA ILE A 171 -8.35 -1.66 -8.21
C ILE A 171 -7.69 -1.98 -9.56
N GLY A 172 -7.54 -0.96 -10.42
CA GLY A 172 -6.80 -1.10 -11.68
C GLY A 172 -5.34 -1.50 -11.51
N GLY A 173 -4.75 -1.16 -10.36
CA GLY A 173 -3.36 -1.48 -10.02
C GLY A 173 -3.05 -2.98 -9.92
N GLY A 174 -4.00 -3.77 -9.46
CA GLY A 174 -3.88 -5.23 -9.44
C GLY A 174 -4.09 -5.88 -10.81
N TYR A 175 -4.86 -5.22 -11.68
CA TYR A 175 -5.16 -5.74 -13.03
C TYR A 175 -4.00 -5.53 -14.02
N LEU A 176 -3.28 -4.43 -13.91
CA LEU A 176 -2.25 -4.04 -14.88
C LEU A 176 -1.11 -5.07 -15.02
N PRO A 177 -0.53 -5.64 -13.95
CA PRO A 177 0.46 -6.71 -14.07
C PRO A 177 -0.11 -7.97 -14.75
N LYS A 178 -1.36 -8.34 -14.41
CA LYS A 178 -2.05 -9.45 -15.04
C LYS A 178 -2.16 -9.25 -16.56
N TYR A 179 -2.56 -8.06 -16.99
CA TYR A 179 -2.62 -7.71 -18.41
C TYR A 179 -1.26 -7.87 -19.11
N PHE A 180 -0.17 -7.43 -18.48
CA PHE A 180 1.17 -7.58 -19.07
C PHE A 180 1.60 -9.04 -19.19
N VAL A 181 1.29 -9.87 -18.20
CA VAL A 181 1.61 -11.30 -18.22
C VAL A 181 0.76 -12.04 -19.26
N GLU A 182 -0.57 -11.88 -19.23
CA GLU A 182 -1.50 -12.66 -20.05
C GLU A 182 -1.55 -12.19 -21.52
N LYS A 183 -1.52 -10.87 -21.75
CA LYS A 183 -1.71 -10.30 -23.10
C LYS A 183 -0.40 -9.93 -23.80
N LYS A 184 0.66 -9.66 -23.04
CA LYS A 184 1.98 -9.28 -23.59
C LYS A 184 3.02 -10.38 -23.40
N ASN A 185 2.65 -11.53 -22.83
CA ASN A 185 3.55 -12.66 -22.56
C ASN A 185 4.81 -12.24 -21.78
N MET A 186 4.67 -11.27 -20.87
CA MET A 186 5.79 -10.82 -20.03
C MET A 186 5.98 -11.79 -18.87
N GLU A 187 7.23 -11.97 -18.45
CA GLU A 187 7.53 -12.65 -17.20
C GLU A 187 6.87 -11.92 -16.02
N PRO A 188 6.27 -12.63 -15.02
CA PRO A 188 5.52 -12.00 -13.92
C PRO A 188 6.27 -10.88 -13.19
N TYR A 189 7.55 -11.08 -12.85
CA TYR A 189 8.38 -10.06 -12.22
C TYR A 189 8.53 -8.81 -13.10
N SER A 190 8.79 -9.00 -14.39
CA SER A 190 8.96 -7.89 -15.35
C SER A 190 7.66 -7.12 -15.56
N GLY A 191 6.51 -7.81 -15.61
CA GLY A 191 5.18 -7.21 -15.69
C GLY A 191 4.86 -6.38 -14.44
N ARG A 192 5.18 -6.88 -13.24
CA ARG A 192 5.00 -6.13 -11.98
C ARG A 192 5.90 -4.90 -11.91
N MET A 193 7.18 -5.03 -12.27
CA MET A 193 8.12 -3.91 -12.27
C MET A 193 7.71 -2.81 -13.27
N LEU A 194 7.14 -3.18 -14.42
CA LEU A 194 6.60 -2.22 -15.38
C LEU A 194 5.33 -1.53 -14.83
N ALA A 195 4.42 -2.29 -14.22
CA ALA A 195 3.24 -1.72 -13.57
C ALA A 195 3.64 -0.74 -12.45
N MET A 196 4.60 -1.13 -11.60
CA MET A 196 5.13 -0.27 -10.54
C MET A 196 5.76 1.01 -11.11
N LEU A 197 6.45 0.95 -12.26
CA LEU A 197 6.97 2.14 -12.91
C LEU A 197 5.84 3.09 -13.35
N ILE A 198 4.80 2.55 -13.96
CA ILE A 198 3.63 3.35 -14.38
C ILE A 198 2.99 4.05 -13.17
N PHE A 199 2.78 3.31 -12.07
CA PHE A 199 2.20 3.89 -10.86
C PHE A 199 3.16 4.85 -10.12
N ALA A 200 4.48 4.71 -10.30
CA ALA A 200 5.47 5.66 -9.77
C ALA A 200 5.37 7.07 -10.40
N PHE A 201 4.75 7.19 -11.58
CA PHE A 201 4.48 8.50 -12.18
C PHE A 201 3.29 9.23 -11.56
N PHE A 202 2.38 8.54 -10.88
CA PHE A 202 1.18 9.17 -10.31
C PHE A 202 1.52 10.20 -9.21
N PRO A 203 2.42 9.90 -8.24
CA PRO A 203 2.82 10.86 -7.23
C PRO A 203 3.57 12.09 -7.77
N ILE A 204 4.11 12.05 -9.00
CA ILE A 204 4.76 13.22 -9.60
C ILE A 204 3.81 14.42 -9.65
N PHE A 205 2.53 14.16 -9.91
CA PHE A 205 1.54 15.21 -9.96
C PHE A 205 1.34 15.93 -8.62
N ALA A 206 1.77 15.35 -7.49
CA ALA A 206 1.66 15.98 -6.17
C ALA A 206 2.36 17.34 -6.10
N MET A 207 3.43 17.56 -6.88
CA MET A 207 4.12 18.86 -6.95
C MET A 207 3.21 19.99 -7.47
N PHE A 208 2.14 19.67 -8.19
CA PHE A 208 1.17 20.64 -8.69
C PHE A 208 0.00 20.91 -7.71
N ALA A 209 -0.10 20.15 -6.61
CA ALA A 209 -1.20 20.30 -5.69
C ALA A 209 -1.25 21.70 -5.05
N GLN A 210 -0.11 22.21 -4.57
CA GLN A 210 -0.04 23.53 -3.97
C GLN A 210 -0.23 24.67 -4.98
N PRO A 211 0.42 24.71 -6.16
CA PRO A 211 0.20 25.76 -7.15
C PRO A 211 -1.23 25.85 -7.66
N LEU A 212 -1.89 24.70 -7.83
CA LEU A 212 -3.26 24.66 -8.37
C LEU A 212 -4.33 24.88 -7.29
N ALA A 213 -3.98 24.83 -6.01
CA ALA A 213 -4.92 25.07 -4.91
C ALA A 213 -5.55 26.47 -4.99
N GLY A 214 -4.82 27.47 -5.48
CA GLY A 214 -5.33 28.84 -5.69
C GLY A 214 -6.40 28.95 -6.77
N THR A 215 -6.50 28.00 -7.68
CA THR A 215 -7.54 28.00 -8.74
C THR A 215 -8.79 27.23 -8.31
N SER A 216 -8.62 26.08 -7.68
CA SER A 216 -9.70 25.28 -7.12
C SER A 216 -9.15 24.22 -6.16
N VAL A 217 -9.79 24.03 -5.02
CA VAL A 217 -9.46 22.98 -4.04
C VAL A 217 -9.65 21.56 -4.57
N TRP A 218 -10.43 21.39 -5.64
CA TRP A 218 -10.63 20.08 -6.27
C TRP A 218 -9.35 19.57 -6.97
N TRP A 219 -8.46 20.46 -7.42
CA TRP A 219 -7.20 20.03 -8.03
C TRP A 219 -6.30 19.29 -7.04
N PRO A 220 -5.95 19.86 -5.87
CA PRO A 220 -5.20 19.09 -4.87
C PRO A 220 -5.92 17.82 -4.43
N CYS A 221 -7.26 17.84 -4.30
CA CYS A 221 -8.03 16.65 -3.96
C CYS A 221 -7.83 15.51 -4.97
N ILE A 222 -7.98 15.80 -6.27
CA ILE A 222 -7.80 14.82 -7.35
C ILE A 222 -6.34 14.37 -7.42
N ILE A 223 -5.39 15.28 -7.36
CA ILE A 223 -3.96 15.02 -7.47
C ILE A 223 -3.48 14.13 -6.33
N ILE A 224 -3.82 14.46 -5.07
CA ILE A 224 -3.45 13.66 -3.89
C ILE A 224 -4.16 12.29 -3.94
N GLY A 225 -5.42 12.26 -4.38
CA GLY A 225 -6.16 11.02 -4.60
C GLY A 225 -5.49 10.10 -5.62
N LEU A 226 -5.05 10.63 -6.76
CA LEU A 226 -4.30 9.87 -7.76
C LEU A 226 -2.94 9.40 -7.24
N ALA A 227 -2.21 10.26 -6.52
CA ALA A 227 -0.95 9.89 -5.89
C ALA A 227 -1.12 8.75 -4.87
N GLY A 228 -2.18 8.83 -4.05
CA GLY A 228 -2.54 7.75 -3.11
C GLY A 228 -2.94 6.44 -3.81
N ALA A 229 -3.66 6.53 -4.93
CA ALA A 229 -4.00 5.37 -5.76
C ALA A 229 -2.74 4.72 -6.36
N GLY A 230 -1.78 5.55 -6.80
CA GLY A 230 -0.46 5.11 -7.23
C GLY A 230 0.27 4.33 -6.13
N HIS A 231 0.23 4.82 -4.88
CA HIS A 231 0.79 4.10 -3.73
C HIS A 231 0.14 2.75 -3.49
N GLN A 232 -1.19 2.67 -3.45
CA GLN A 232 -1.89 1.40 -3.20
C GLN A 232 -1.59 0.36 -4.28
N SER A 233 -1.57 0.80 -5.54
CA SER A 233 -1.19 -0.05 -6.67
C SER A 233 0.28 -0.49 -6.60
N TRP A 234 1.19 0.42 -6.23
CA TRP A 234 2.59 0.13 -5.96
C TRP A 234 2.75 -0.90 -4.86
N SER A 235 2.12 -0.68 -3.71
CA SER A 235 2.22 -1.53 -2.53
C SER A 235 1.75 -2.97 -2.82
N ALA A 236 0.61 -3.14 -3.51
CA ALA A 236 0.11 -4.46 -3.89
C ALA A 236 1.11 -5.24 -4.75
N ASN A 237 1.75 -4.57 -5.71
CA ASN A 237 2.77 -5.18 -6.56
C ASN A 237 4.07 -5.47 -5.80
N LEU A 238 4.48 -4.56 -4.93
CA LEU A 238 5.67 -4.71 -4.09
C LEU A 238 5.58 -5.93 -3.18
N TYR A 239 4.46 -6.13 -2.49
CA TYR A 239 4.22 -7.34 -1.69
C TYR A 239 4.19 -8.62 -2.53
N SER A 240 3.63 -8.53 -3.73
CA SER A 240 3.58 -9.68 -4.64
C SER A 240 4.97 -10.12 -5.11
N THR A 241 5.92 -9.18 -5.27
CA THR A 241 7.31 -9.53 -5.66
C THR A 241 8.03 -10.37 -4.59
N ILE A 242 7.68 -10.20 -3.30
CA ILE A 242 8.23 -11.07 -2.24
C ILE A 242 7.73 -12.50 -2.41
N GLY A 243 6.42 -12.66 -2.64
CA GLY A 243 5.80 -13.97 -2.84
C GLY A 243 6.37 -14.73 -4.05
N ASP A 244 6.87 -13.99 -5.05
CA ASP A 244 7.50 -14.59 -6.22
C ASP A 244 8.96 -15.03 -5.96
N MET A 245 9.69 -14.27 -5.12
CA MET A 245 11.15 -14.43 -4.98
C MET A 245 11.58 -15.22 -3.74
N PHE A 246 10.73 -15.30 -2.71
CA PHE A 246 11.09 -15.92 -1.44
C PHE A 246 10.26 -17.20 -1.18
N PRO A 247 10.83 -18.20 -0.47
CA PRO A 247 10.07 -19.34 0.03
C PRO A 247 9.00 -18.88 1.00
N LYS A 248 7.87 -19.62 1.08
CA LYS A 248 6.70 -19.27 1.92
C LYS A 248 7.08 -19.04 3.38
N SER A 249 8.03 -19.83 3.91
CA SER A 249 8.54 -19.71 5.29
C SER A 249 9.19 -18.36 5.60
N ALA A 250 9.77 -17.67 4.61
CA ALA A 250 10.48 -16.40 4.79
C ALA A 250 9.59 -15.17 4.53
N ILE A 251 8.45 -15.33 3.85
CA ILE A 251 7.59 -14.20 3.44
C ILE A 251 7.20 -13.32 4.62
N ALA A 252 6.79 -13.92 5.74
CA ALA A 252 6.38 -13.16 6.93
C ALA A 252 7.55 -12.35 7.51
N SER A 253 8.75 -12.95 7.61
CA SER A 253 9.95 -12.27 8.11
C SER A 253 10.38 -11.12 7.21
N ILE A 254 10.41 -11.33 5.89
CA ILE A 254 10.76 -10.29 4.91
C ILE A 254 9.74 -9.15 4.94
N THR A 255 8.46 -9.50 4.98
CA THR A 255 7.37 -8.51 5.11
C THR A 255 7.53 -7.68 6.38
N GLY A 256 7.77 -8.32 7.53
CA GLY A 256 7.99 -7.64 8.80
C GLY A 256 9.18 -6.69 8.78
N ILE A 257 10.33 -7.14 8.22
CA ILE A 257 11.53 -6.33 8.03
C ILE A 257 11.20 -5.07 7.20
N GLY A 258 10.63 -5.24 6.01
CA GLY A 258 10.33 -4.10 5.14
C GLY A 258 9.32 -3.14 5.74
N THR A 259 8.28 -3.66 6.39
CA THR A 259 7.26 -2.81 7.07
C THR A 259 7.86 -2.04 8.25
N MET A 260 8.82 -2.61 8.99
CA MET A 260 9.56 -1.89 10.03
C MET A 260 10.32 -0.68 9.45
N PHE A 261 11.05 -0.85 8.36
CA PHE A 261 11.74 0.25 7.71
C PHE A 261 10.78 1.29 7.12
N GLY A 262 9.65 0.83 6.54
CA GLY A 262 8.57 1.71 6.09
C GLY A 262 7.97 2.53 7.23
N GLY A 263 7.76 1.92 8.40
CA GLY A 263 7.29 2.60 9.62
C GLY A 263 8.27 3.65 10.13
N LEU A 264 9.57 3.35 10.13
CA LEU A 264 10.61 4.31 10.52
C LEU A 264 10.63 5.53 9.59
N CYS A 265 10.54 5.32 8.28
CA CYS A 265 10.43 6.43 7.33
C CYS A 265 9.13 7.22 7.52
N SER A 266 8.01 6.54 7.74
CA SER A 266 6.73 7.18 8.00
C SER A 266 6.79 8.07 9.23
N PHE A 267 7.42 7.61 10.30
CA PHE A 267 7.68 8.42 11.48
C PHE A 267 8.52 9.66 11.14
N ALA A 268 9.66 9.47 10.47
CA ALA A 268 10.58 10.55 10.12
C ALA A 268 9.91 11.61 9.23
N ILE A 269 9.15 11.19 8.21
CA ILE A 269 8.45 12.10 7.30
C ILE A 269 7.34 12.86 8.02
N ASN A 270 6.51 12.18 8.81
CA ASN A 270 5.39 12.84 9.50
C ASN A 270 5.88 13.81 10.59
N TRP A 271 6.86 13.39 11.39
CA TRP A 271 7.47 14.26 12.41
C TRP A 271 8.23 15.43 11.78
N GLY A 272 9.07 15.14 10.77
CA GLY A 272 9.81 16.17 10.02
C GLY A 272 8.89 17.16 9.31
N SER A 273 7.78 16.69 8.75
CA SER A 273 6.76 17.58 8.15
C SER A 273 6.16 18.53 9.19
N GLY A 274 5.83 18.03 10.38
CA GLY A 274 5.34 18.86 11.48
C GLY A 274 6.33 19.96 11.88
N LEU A 275 7.60 19.61 12.05
CA LEU A 275 8.66 20.58 12.34
C LEU A 275 8.83 21.60 11.21
N LEU A 276 8.85 21.13 9.97
CA LEU A 276 8.96 21.98 8.78
C LEU A 276 7.80 23.00 8.72
N PHE A 277 6.57 22.54 8.93
CA PHE A 277 5.38 23.40 8.87
C PHE A 277 5.39 24.45 9.99
N THR A 278 5.74 24.05 11.21
CA THR A 278 5.88 24.99 12.33
C THR A 278 6.97 26.03 12.06
N HIS A 279 8.12 25.59 11.54
CA HIS A 279 9.23 26.49 11.20
C HIS A 279 8.83 27.46 10.06
N ALA A 280 8.23 26.95 8.99
CA ALA A 280 7.80 27.73 7.84
C ALA A 280 6.72 28.75 8.23
N GLU A 281 5.78 28.36 9.12
CA GLU A 281 4.73 29.25 9.64
C GLU A 281 5.34 30.37 10.51
N ALA A 282 6.31 30.05 11.37
CA ALA A 282 7.00 31.03 12.21
C ALA A 282 7.82 32.06 11.41
N GLN A 283 8.39 31.66 10.28
CA GLN A 283 9.11 32.56 9.39
C GLN A 283 8.21 33.36 8.42
N GLY A 284 6.99 32.93 8.22
CA GLY A 284 6.04 33.63 7.34
C GLY A 284 6.59 33.86 5.93
N GLU A 285 6.53 35.09 5.43
CA GLU A 285 6.97 35.44 4.09
C GLU A 285 8.47 35.25 3.83
N ALA A 286 9.29 35.18 4.87
CA ALA A 286 10.73 34.94 4.74
C ALA A 286 11.04 33.50 4.31
N PHE A 287 10.17 32.54 4.61
CA PHE A 287 10.29 31.16 4.15
C PHE A 287 9.62 31.00 2.80
N GLN A 288 10.42 30.85 1.74
CA GLN A 288 9.93 30.76 0.37
C GLN A 288 10.44 29.52 -0.35
N PHE A 289 9.57 28.86 -1.12
CA PHE A 289 9.95 27.73 -1.97
C PHE A 289 8.99 27.64 -3.18
N PHE A 290 9.52 27.65 -4.40
CA PHE A 290 8.79 27.60 -5.67
C PHE A 290 7.59 28.56 -5.76
N GLY A 291 7.76 29.78 -5.27
CA GLY A 291 6.72 30.83 -5.32
C GLY A 291 5.66 30.72 -4.23
N ALA A 292 5.70 29.71 -3.38
CA ALA A 292 4.91 29.63 -2.16
C ALA A 292 5.69 30.24 -0.99
N THR A 293 4.97 30.80 0.00
CA THR A 293 5.56 31.42 1.20
C THR A 293 4.96 30.80 2.46
N GLY A 294 5.72 30.81 3.55
CA GLY A 294 5.26 30.28 4.86
C GLY A 294 4.92 28.80 4.82
N LYS A 295 3.87 28.43 5.51
CA LYS A 295 3.40 27.03 5.63
C LYS A 295 3.07 26.37 4.27
N PRO A 296 2.43 27.03 3.29
CA PRO A 296 2.31 26.58 1.90
C PRO A 296 3.64 26.15 1.25
N ALA A 297 4.73 26.89 1.51
CA ALA A 297 6.06 26.50 1.03
C ALA A 297 6.56 25.19 1.67
N GLY A 298 6.23 24.99 2.96
CA GLY A 298 6.49 23.73 3.65
C GLY A 298 5.76 22.54 2.98
N TYR A 299 4.48 22.67 2.69
CA TYR A 299 3.71 21.65 1.94
C TYR A 299 4.32 21.39 0.56
N MET A 300 4.73 22.44 -0.15
CA MET A 300 5.35 22.30 -1.48
C MET A 300 6.64 21.46 -1.42
N ILE A 301 7.48 21.64 -0.41
CA ILE A 301 8.69 20.83 -0.20
C ILE A 301 8.34 19.35 -0.04
N VAL A 302 7.35 19.04 0.81
CA VAL A 302 6.94 17.64 1.03
C VAL A 302 6.30 17.04 -0.22
N PHE A 303 5.49 17.80 -0.95
CA PHE A 303 4.92 17.36 -2.23
C PHE A 303 6.00 17.08 -3.28
N CYS A 304 7.07 17.87 -3.33
CA CYS A 304 8.22 17.58 -4.19
C CYS A 304 8.94 16.29 -3.79
N TYR A 305 9.08 16.01 -2.50
CA TYR A 305 9.57 14.71 -2.02
C TYR A 305 8.65 13.57 -2.49
N CYS A 306 7.34 13.70 -2.27
CA CYS A 306 6.35 12.72 -2.70
C CYS A 306 6.45 12.43 -4.21
N ALA A 307 6.68 13.47 -5.02
CA ALA A 307 6.77 13.36 -6.47
C ALA A 307 7.94 12.49 -6.94
N VAL A 308 9.08 12.52 -6.25
CA VAL A 308 10.29 11.81 -6.71
C VAL A 308 10.54 10.47 -6.01
N ALA A 309 9.97 10.27 -4.82
CA ALA A 309 10.27 9.13 -3.95
C ALA A 309 10.04 7.77 -4.64
N TYR A 310 8.95 7.62 -5.40
CA TYR A 310 8.62 6.36 -6.08
C TYR A 310 9.55 6.05 -7.25
N LEU A 311 9.94 7.06 -8.03
CA LEU A 311 10.88 6.87 -9.14
C LEU A 311 12.26 6.48 -8.64
N ILE A 312 12.71 7.12 -7.55
CA ILE A 312 13.98 6.78 -6.89
C ILE A 312 13.89 5.35 -6.33
N ALA A 313 12.79 5.01 -5.64
CA ALA A 313 12.57 3.67 -5.13
C ALA A 313 12.61 2.62 -6.25
N TRP A 314 11.90 2.87 -7.36
CA TRP A 314 11.88 1.97 -8.51
C TRP A 314 13.28 1.78 -9.10
N ALA A 315 14.02 2.87 -9.31
CA ALA A 315 15.37 2.82 -9.87
C ALA A 315 16.31 1.99 -8.97
N LEU A 316 16.30 2.24 -7.67
CA LEU A 316 17.12 1.50 -6.71
C LEU A 316 16.72 0.02 -6.61
N MET A 317 15.41 -0.28 -6.60
CA MET A 317 14.93 -1.66 -6.65
C MET A 317 15.42 -2.39 -7.91
N LYS A 318 15.34 -1.72 -9.07
CA LYS A 318 15.80 -2.27 -10.36
C LYS A 318 17.30 -2.45 -10.40
N MET A 319 18.08 -1.59 -9.75
CA MET A 319 19.54 -1.75 -9.59
C MET A 319 19.90 -2.95 -8.69
N LEU A 320 19.15 -3.14 -7.59
CA LEU A 320 19.37 -4.25 -6.65
C LEU A 320 18.96 -5.61 -7.25
N VAL A 321 17.85 -5.64 -7.98
CA VAL A 321 17.28 -6.84 -8.61
C VAL A 321 16.94 -6.55 -10.09
N PRO A 322 17.94 -6.54 -10.99
CA PRO A 322 17.72 -6.19 -12.40
C PRO A 322 16.80 -7.18 -13.13
N LYS A 323 16.90 -8.47 -12.77
CA LYS A 323 16.13 -9.57 -13.36
C LYS A 323 15.53 -10.44 -12.27
N TYR A 324 14.47 -11.18 -12.62
CA TYR A 324 13.89 -12.17 -11.73
C TYR A 324 14.98 -13.15 -11.24
N LYS A 325 15.10 -13.25 -9.94
CA LYS A 325 16.07 -14.15 -9.30
C LYS A 325 15.48 -14.69 -7.99
N PRO A 326 14.75 -15.80 -8.05
CA PRO A 326 14.22 -16.44 -6.84
C PRO A 326 15.37 -16.96 -5.97
N ILE A 327 15.17 -16.96 -4.66
CA ILE A 327 16.11 -17.51 -3.72
C ILE A 327 15.91 -19.02 -3.69
N THR A 328 16.91 -19.71 -4.19
CA THR A 328 17.04 -21.17 -4.17
C THR A 328 18.21 -21.55 -3.25
N LYS A 329 18.25 -22.83 -2.84
CA LYS A 329 19.41 -23.36 -2.08
C LYS A 329 20.72 -23.07 -2.77
#